data_a67ae55679c860b710f2d43f75bb4c6b
#
_entry.id   a67ae55679c860b710f2d43f75bb4c6b
#
_cell.length_a   1.000
_cell.length_b   1.000
_cell.length_c   1.000
_cell.angle_alpha   90.00
_cell.angle_beta   90.00
_cell.angle_gamma   90.00
#
_symmetry.space_group_name_H-M   'P 1'
#
loop_
_entity.id
_entity.type
_entity.pdbx_description
1 polymer ?
#
loop_
_entity_poly.entity_id
_entity_poly.type
_entity_poly.pdbx_seq_one_letter_code
_entity_poly.pdbx_strand_id
1 'polypeptide(L)'
;MDRGARANIRAVLTGETRSRWALVLGASSGFGEACSIALAKAGWNVFGVHLDRKSTQPNADRIVAEIAAAGRKAEFFNVNAADDAKRSEVVAAISRSCSGDSPECRVSVMLHSLAFGTLKPFFGEPRENAISKQQLEMTIDVMGNSLVYWTQDLFFAGLLAPGARIFAMTSAGDHIVWPAYGAVSAAKAVLEAHVRQLAVELAPHRVSVNALRAGVTDTPALRKIPGNEQMIERVQAMHPAGRLTTPADVAGALVALCADGAAWVSGNVIGVDGGEDIAGGR
;
A
#
# COMPACT_ATOMS: atom_id res chain seq x y z
N MET A 1 12.32 -21.89 27.28
CA MET A 1 12.67 -20.61 26.60
C MET A 1 12.70 -20.86 25.12
N ASP A 2 11.83 -20.17 24.39
CA ASP A 2 11.62 -20.32 22.95
C ASP A 2 12.90 -19.95 22.16
N ARG A 3 13.19 -20.72 21.09
CA ARG A 3 14.33 -20.45 20.19
C ARG A 3 14.29 -19.04 19.57
N GLY A 4 13.08 -18.47 19.39
CA GLY A 4 12.88 -17.10 18.92
C GLY A 4 13.34 -16.03 19.90
N ALA A 5 13.11 -16.22 21.20
CA ALA A 5 13.56 -15.28 22.23
C ALA A 5 15.10 -15.23 22.35
N ARG A 6 15.78 -16.38 22.20
CA ARG A 6 17.25 -16.45 22.22
C ARG A 6 17.87 -15.79 20.98
N ALA A 7 17.24 -15.91 19.79
CA ALA A 7 17.70 -15.27 18.57
C ALA A 7 17.56 -13.74 18.65
N ASN A 8 16.47 -13.22 19.26
CA ASN A 8 16.29 -11.77 19.47
C ASN A 8 17.32 -11.20 20.46
N ILE A 9 17.61 -11.90 21.56
CA ILE A 9 18.62 -11.44 22.54
C ILE A 9 20.02 -11.42 21.91
N ARG A 10 20.35 -12.40 21.07
CA ARG A 10 21.64 -12.45 20.36
C ARG A 10 21.77 -11.29 19.34
N ALA A 11 20.73 -10.97 18.59
CA ALA A 11 20.73 -9.85 17.63
C ALA A 11 20.92 -8.50 18.33
N VAL A 12 20.31 -8.32 19.50
CA VAL A 12 20.49 -7.09 20.32
C VAL A 12 21.93 -6.99 20.84
N LEU A 13 22.58 -8.10 21.20
CA LEU A 13 23.92 -8.12 21.74
C LEU A 13 25.03 -8.03 20.69
N THR A 14 24.74 -8.43 19.43
CA THR A 14 25.74 -8.43 18.34
C THR A 14 25.66 -7.19 17.44
N GLY A 15 24.64 -6.33 17.61
CA GLY A 15 24.43 -5.16 16.74
C GLY A 15 24.09 -5.54 15.28
N GLU A 16 23.86 -6.83 15.00
CA GLU A 16 23.40 -7.29 13.68
C GLU A 16 21.96 -6.84 13.46
N THR A 17 21.79 -5.68 12.83
CA THR A 17 20.50 -5.27 12.30
C THR A 17 20.13 -6.23 11.19
N ARG A 18 19.18 -7.14 11.46
CA ARG A 18 18.57 -7.98 10.42
C ARG A 18 18.18 -7.11 9.23
N SER A 19 18.56 -7.50 8.04
CA SER A 19 18.20 -6.80 6.80
C SER A 19 16.69 -6.95 6.59
N ARG A 20 15.90 -5.98 7.09
CA ARG A 20 14.44 -5.96 6.93
C ARG A 20 14.09 -5.34 5.58
N TRP A 21 13.19 -5.96 4.85
CA TRP A 21 12.73 -5.46 3.57
C TRP A 21 11.24 -5.18 3.59
N ALA A 22 10.85 -4.09 2.92
CA ALA A 22 9.47 -3.76 2.61
C ALA A 22 9.26 -3.84 1.09
N LEU A 23 8.09 -4.32 0.67
CA LEU A 23 7.63 -4.22 -0.71
C LEU A 23 6.50 -3.19 -0.79
N VAL A 24 6.65 -2.18 -1.64
CA VAL A 24 5.63 -1.14 -1.85
C VAL A 24 5.15 -1.19 -3.30
N LEU A 25 3.88 -1.51 -3.48
CA LEU A 25 3.20 -1.47 -4.78
C LEU A 25 2.58 -0.08 -4.97
N GLY A 26 2.99 0.62 -6.04
CA GLY A 26 2.66 2.03 -6.27
C GLY A 26 3.66 2.98 -5.60
N ALA A 27 4.96 2.65 -5.62
CA ALA A 27 6.01 3.28 -4.83
C ALA A 27 6.41 4.69 -5.26
N SER A 28 6.05 5.14 -6.48
CA SER A 28 6.61 6.34 -7.11
C SER A 28 5.84 7.63 -6.83
N SER A 29 4.73 7.60 -6.10
CA SER A 29 3.96 8.82 -5.80
C SER A 29 3.02 8.66 -4.59
N GLY A 30 2.54 9.79 -4.06
CA GLY A 30 1.50 9.85 -3.05
C GLY A 30 1.82 9.04 -1.78
N PHE A 31 0.90 8.17 -1.37
CA PHE A 31 1.09 7.36 -0.16
C PHE A 31 2.23 6.36 -0.30
N GLY A 32 2.39 5.72 -1.47
CA GLY A 32 3.46 4.76 -1.70
C GLY A 32 4.85 5.39 -1.59
N GLU A 33 5.04 6.58 -2.15
CA GLU A 33 6.26 7.40 -2.00
C GLU A 33 6.54 7.70 -0.53
N ALA A 34 5.58 8.32 0.17
CA ALA A 34 5.77 8.73 1.57
C ALA A 34 6.05 7.53 2.49
N CYS A 35 5.34 6.41 2.28
CA CYS A 35 5.55 5.19 3.04
C CYS A 35 6.92 4.55 2.74
N SER A 36 7.37 4.55 1.48
CA SER A 36 8.70 4.03 1.11
C SER A 36 9.82 4.79 1.83
N ILE A 37 9.75 6.12 1.83
CA ILE A 37 10.74 6.97 2.50
C ILE A 37 10.66 6.80 4.03
N ALA A 38 9.46 6.76 4.61
CA ALA A 38 9.28 6.59 6.05
C ALA A 38 9.78 5.22 6.54
N LEU A 39 9.49 4.15 5.81
CA LEU A 39 10.00 2.81 6.08
C LEU A 39 11.53 2.78 6.03
N ALA A 40 12.15 3.43 5.04
CA ALA A 40 13.61 3.53 4.95
C ALA A 40 14.20 4.26 6.16
N LYS A 41 13.64 5.39 6.56
CA LYS A 41 14.06 6.12 7.77
C LYS A 41 13.88 5.31 9.05
N ALA A 42 12.90 4.41 9.07
CA ALA A 42 12.65 3.49 10.19
C ALA A 42 13.45 2.16 10.10
N GLY A 43 14.33 2.03 9.10
CA GLY A 43 15.33 0.96 9.03
C GLY A 43 15.03 -0.18 8.05
N TRP A 44 14.04 -0.05 7.16
CA TRP A 44 13.76 -1.02 6.11
C TRP A 44 14.49 -0.68 4.80
N ASN A 45 15.00 -1.71 4.12
CA ASN A 45 15.28 -1.63 2.70
C ASN A 45 13.95 -1.72 1.92
N VAL A 46 13.89 -1.20 0.70
CA VAL A 46 12.63 -1.08 -0.03
C VAL A 46 12.73 -1.69 -1.43
N PHE A 47 11.85 -2.65 -1.70
CA PHE A 47 11.45 -3.02 -3.06
C PHE A 47 10.27 -2.13 -3.45
N GLY A 48 10.38 -1.41 -4.57
CA GLY A 48 9.32 -0.53 -5.06
C GLY A 48 8.82 -1.01 -6.42
N VAL A 49 7.52 -1.21 -6.57
CA VAL A 49 6.90 -1.45 -7.89
C VAL A 49 6.13 -0.22 -8.29
N HIS A 50 6.36 0.26 -9.51
CA HIS A 50 5.73 1.45 -10.05
C HIS A 50 5.51 1.34 -11.56
N LEU A 51 4.67 2.21 -12.10
CA LEU A 51 4.44 2.30 -13.54
C LEU A 51 4.56 3.76 -13.98
N ASP A 52 5.76 4.15 -14.36
CA ASP A 52 6.06 5.51 -14.75
C ASP A 52 6.46 5.63 -16.23
N ARG A 53 6.08 6.76 -16.80
CA ARG A 53 6.54 7.20 -18.11
C ARG A 53 7.88 7.94 -17.96
N LYS A 54 8.58 8.19 -19.06
CA LYS A 54 9.83 8.98 -19.04
C LYS A 54 9.71 10.32 -18.31
N SER A 55 8.55 10.97 -18.39
CA SER A 55 8.29 12.26 -17.73
C SER A 55 8.12 12.18 -16.21
N THR A 56 7.73 11.03 -15.66
CA THR A 56 7.50 10.82 -14.22
C THR A 56 8.58 9.97 -13.56
N GLN A 57 9.41 9.27 -14.34
CA GLN A 57 10.54 8.48 -13.85
C GLN A 57 11.48 9.25 -12.89
N PRO A 58 11.80 10.55 -13.11
CA PRO A 58 12.67 11.30 -12.19
C PRO A 58 12.16 11.34 -10.74
N ASN A 59 10.85 11.20 -10.51
CA ASN A 59 10.34 11.10 -9.14
C ASN A 59 10.71 9.77 -8.47
N ALA A 60 10.62 8.65 -9.20
CA ALA A 60 11.07 7.35 -8.70
C ALA A 60 12.57 7.37 -8.38
N ASP A 61 13.39 7.97 -9.26
CA ASP A 61 14.83 8.09 -9.06
C ASP A 61 15.17 8.93 -7.82
N ARG A 62 14.43 10.02 -7.58
CA ARG A 62 14.55 10.83 -6.37
C ARG A 62 14.25 10.04 -5.10
N ILE A 63 13.16 9.24 -5.12
CA ILE A 63 12.79 8.40 -3.97
C ILE A 63 13.88 7.38 -3.67
N VAL A 64 14.43 6.73 -4.69
CA VAL A 64 15.56 5.80 -4.54
C VAL A 64 16.77 6.51 -3.89
N ALA A 65 17.09 7.74 -4.34
CA ALA A 65 18.16 8.53 -3.76
C ALA A 65 17.89 8.91 -2.29
N GLU A 66 16.65 9.26 -1.93
CA GLU A 66 16.28 9.55 -0.53
C GLU A 66 16.37 8.31 0.37
N ILE A 67 15.98 7.13 -0.12
CA ILE A 67 16.13 5.85 0.59
C ILE A 67 17.62 5.56 0.81
N ALA A 68 18.45 5.76 -0.22
CA ALA A 68 19.90 5.58 -0.12
C ALA A 68 20.52 6.57 0.87
N ALA A 69 20.08 7.84 0.89
CA ALA A 69 20.52 8.85 1.86
C ALA A 69 20.14 8.48 3.31
N ALA A 70 19.08 7.70 3.52
CA ALA A 70 18.72 7.12 4.81
C ALA A 70 19.57 5.87 5.18
N GLY A 71 20.58 5.53 4.38
CA GLY A 71 21.46 4.39 4.60
C GLY A 71 20.79 3.04 4.32
N ARG A 72 19.76 3.01 3.44
CA ARG A 72 19.01 1.81 3.10
C ARG A 72 19.14 1.49 1.61
N LYS A 73 18.93 0.21 1.27
CA LYS A 73 18.91 -0.24 -0.12
C LYS A 73 17.52 0.01 -0.72
N ALA A 74 17.48 0.38 -2.00
CA ALA A 74 16.26 0.49 -2.79
C ALA A 74 16.43 -0.27 -4.10
N GLU A 75 15.45 -1.09 -4.45
CA GLU A 75 15.36 -1.74 -5.74
C GLU A 75 13.97 -1.52 -6.31
N PHE A 76 13.89 -0.70 -7.37
CA PHE A 76 12.62 -0.26 -7.95
C PHE A 76 12.41 -0.89 -9.31
N PHE A 77 11.18 -1.36 -9.56
CA PHE A 77 10.76 -2.06 -10.77
C PHE A 77 9.69 -1.24 -11.48
N ASN A 78 10.02 -0.72 -12.67
CA ASN A 78 9.07 0.02 -13.50
C ASN A 78 8.26 -0.95 -14.36
N VAL A 79 7.22 -1.52 -13.80
CA VAL A 79 6.36 -2.54 -14.43
C VAL A 79 4.90 -2.37 -14.02
N ASN A 80 3.99 -2.89 -14.84
CA ASN A 80 2.58 -2.98 -14.46
C ASN A 80 2.40 -4.05 -13.39
N ALA A 81 2.01 -3.63 -12.18
CA ALA A 81 1.81 -4.51 -11.03
C ALA A 81 0.65 -5.52 -11.19
N ALA A 82 -0.26 -5.28 -12.14
CA ALA A 82 -1.38 -6.17 -12.45
C ALA A 82 -1.06 -7.18 -13.57
N ASP A 83 0.11 -7.09 -14.19
CA ASP A 83 0.55 -8.03 -15.22
C ASP A 83 1.18 -9.26 -14.56
N ASP A 84 0.63 -10.45 -14.82
CA ASP A 84 1.05 -11.71 -14.18
C ASP A 84 2.50 -12.07 -14.51
N ALA A 85 2.94 -11.87 -15.76
CA ALA A 85 4.30 -12.17 -16.18
C ALA A 85 5.28 -11.20 -15.50
N LYS A 86 4.94 -9.90 -15.46
CA LYS A 86 5.76 -8.88 -14.80
C LYS A 86 5.83 -9.07 -13.29
N ARG A 87 4.73 -9.47 -12.66
CA ARG A 87 4.71 -9.82 -11.23
C ARG A 87 5.66 -10.99 -10.95
N SER A 88 5.59 -12.05 -11.77
CA SER A 88 6.50 -13.20 -11.64
C SER A 88 7.97 -12.82 -11.83
N GLU A 89 8.30 -11.95 -12.81
CA GLU A 89 9.65 -11.42 -13.01
C GLU A 89 10.17 -10.68 -11.77
N VAL A 90 9.32 -9.82 -11.15
CA VAL A 90 9.66 -9.06 -9.94
C VAL A 90 9.86 -9.99 -8.75
N VAL A 91 8.98 -10.96 -8.53
CA VAL A 91 9.12 -11.93 -7.44
C VAL A 91 10.42 -12.74 -7.59
N ALA A 92 10.76 -13.15 -8.81
CA ALA A 92 12.05 -13.81 -9.09
C ALA A 92 13.25 -12.89 -8.85
N ALA A 93 13.15 -11.59 -9.17
CA ALA A 93 14.20 -10.62 -8.87
C ALA A 93 14.38 -10.43 -7.36
N ILE A 94 13.30 -10.24 -6.59
CA ILE A 94 13.32 -10.19 -5.12
C ILE A 94 13.98 -11.44 -4.54
N SER A 95 13.65 -12.62 -5.06
CA SER A 95 14.26 -13.89 -4.63
C SER A 95 15.77 -13.90 -4.83
N ARG A 96 16.26 -13.41 -5.98
CA ARG A 96 17.70 -13.30 -6.27
C ARG A 96 18.40 -12.31 -5.34
N SER A 97 17.84 -11.12 -5.15
CA SER A 97 18.38 -10.09 -4.24
C SER A 97 18.44 -10.59 -2.81
N CYS A 98 17.44 -11.37 -2.40
CA CYS A 98 17.42 -11.98 -1.08
C CYS A 98 18.41 -13.15 -0.91
N SER A 99 18.76 -13.85 -1.97
CA SER A 99 19.69 -14.99 -1.89
C SER A 99 21.15 -14.59 -1.67
N GLY A 100 21.51 -13.34 -2.06
CA GLY A 100 22.89 -12.81 -1.92
C GLY A 100 23.18 -12.10 -0.61
N ASP A 101 22.19 -11.58 0.08
CA ASP A 101 22.38 -10.67 1.22
C ASP A 101 22.33 -11.34 2.61
N SER A 102 21.67 -12.44 2.76
CA SER A 102 21.56 -13.27 3.98
C SER A 102 20.47 -14.33 3.77
N PRO A 103 20.59 -15.53 4.32
CA PRO A 103 19.52 -16.54 4.30
C PRO A 103 18.23 -16.07 5.00
N GLU A 104 18.22 -14.90 5.61
CA GLU A 104 17.09 -14.31 6.33
C GLU A 104 16.42 -13.14 5.59
N CYS A 105 16.87 -12.75 4.39
CA CYS A 105 16.23 -11.69 3.62
C CYS A 105 14.80 -12.10 3.22
N ARG A 106 13.81 -11.40 3.77
CA ARG A 106 12.39 -11.61 3.48
C ARG A 106 11.63 -10.30 3.60
N VAL A 107 10.52 -10.21 2.87
CA VAL A 107 9.59 -9.11 2.96
C VAL A 107 8.85 -9.16 4.29
N SER A 108 9.14 -8.24 5.19
CA SER A 108 8.51 -8.12 6.50
C SER A 108 7.36 -7.09 6.53
N VAL A 109 7.29 -6.22 5.52
CA VAL A 109 6.20 -5.28 5.31
C VAL A 109 5.82 -5.29 3.83
N MET A 110 4.53 -5.40 3.52
CA MET A 110 4.00 -5.17 2.17
C MET A 110 2.95 -4.06 2.24
N LEU A 111 3.06 -3.06 1.35
CA LEU A 111 2.04 -2.03 1.16
C LEU A 111 1.48 -2.12 -0.25
N HIS A 112 0.18 -2.37 -0.36
CA HIS A 112 -0.57 -2.26 -1.60
C HIS A 112 -1.18 -0.85 -1.70
N SER A 113 -0.58 0.00 -2.55
CA SER A 113 -0.99 1.40 -2.77
C SER A 113 -1.27 1.68 -4.25
N LEU A 114 -1.89 0.73 -4.94
CA LEU A 114 -2.26 0.91 -6.34
C LEU A 114 -3.54 1.73 -6.47
N ALA A 115 -3.46 2.77 -7.31
CA ALA A 115 -4.55 3.70 -7.58
C ALA A 115 -4.69 3.93 -9.10
N PHE A 116 -4.95 2.86 -9.83
CA PHE A 116 -5.15 2.89 -11.28
C PHE A 116 -6.48 2.27 -11.64
N GLY A 117 -7.48 3.12 -11.90
CA GLY A 117 -8.84 2.71 -12.23
C GLY A 117 -9.54 3.71 -13.13
N THR A 118 -10.67 3.30 -13.69
CA THR A 118 -11.51 4.14 -14.55
C THR A 118 -12.47 4.97 -13.72
N LEU A 119 -12.48 6.27 -13.98
CA LEU A 119 -13.37 7.26 -13.37
C LEU A 119 -14.43 7.68 -14.40
N LYS A 120 -15.46 6.83 -14.55
CA LYS A 120 -16.62 7.04 -15.41
C LYS A 120 -17.90 6.66 -14.67
N PRO A 121 -19.04 7.34 -14.96
CA PRO A 121 -20.33 6.97 -14.39
C PRO A 121 -20.77 5.59 -14.91
N PHE A 122 -21.60 4.89 -14.15
CA PHE A 122 -22.23 3.65 -14.62
C PHE A 122 -23.24 3.92 -15.75
N PHE A 123 -23.91 5.05 -15.69
CA PHE A 123 -24.85 5.51 -16.70
C PHE A 123 -24.38 6.86 -17.26
N GLY A 124 -23.93 6.88 -18.50
CA GLY A 124 -23.48 8.07 -19.22
C GLY A 124 -24.22 8.21 -20.53
N GLU A 125 -24.51 9.41 -20.94
CA GLU A 125 -25.10 9.73 -22.24
C GLU A 125 -24.16 10.64 -23.03
N PRO A 126 -23.83 10.28 -24.28
CA PRO A 126 -24.14 9.00 -24.94
C PRO A 126 -23.41 7.82 -24.27
N ARG A 127 -23.77 6.56 -24.62
CA ARG A 127 -23.33 5.33 -23.93
C ARG A 127 -21.81 5.17 -23.81
N GLU A 128 -21.02 5.71 -24.71
CA GLU A 128 -19.54 5.71 -24.66
C GLU A 128 -18.99 6.50 -23.48
N ASN A 129 -19.80 7.35 -22.86
CA ASN A 129 -19.44 8.06 -21.63
C ASN A 129 -19.63 7.18 -20.38
N ALA A 130 -20.41 6.08 -20.50
CA ALA A 130 -20.55 5.12 -19.41
C ALA A 130 -19.31 4.20 -19.31
N ILE A 131 -19.09 3.67 -18.12
CA ILE A 131 -18.04 2.66 -17.92
C ILE A 131 -18.36 1.37 -18.70
N SER A 132 -17.36 0.79 -19.35
CA SER A 132 -17.48 -0.53 -19.98
C SER A 132 -17.21 -1.65 -18.98
N LYS A 133 -17.67 -2.86 -19.32
CA LYS A 133 -17.37 -4.09 -18.56
C LYS A 133 -15.85 -4.25 -18.35
N GLN A 134 -15.07 -4.14 -19.41
CA GLN A 134 -13.62 -4.28 -19.36
C GLN A 134 -12.94 -3.25 -18.45
N GLN A 135 -13.42 -2.00 -18.46
CA GLN A 135 -12.90 -0.94 -17.59
C GLN A 135 -13.24 -1.21 -16.12
N LEU A 136 -14.43 -1.72 -15.82
CA LEU A 136 -14.85 -2.09 -14.48
C LEU A 136 -14.01 -3.26 -13.94
N GLU A 137 -13.91 -4.33 -14.73
CA GLU A 137 -13.11 -5.51 -14.39
C GLU A 137 -11.64 -5.16 -14.16
N MET A 138 -11.02 -4.39 -15.07
CA MET A 138 -9.64 -3.92 -14.92
C MET A 138 -9.46 -3.10 -13.63
N THR A 139 -10.40 -2.23 -13.28
CA THR A 139 -10.30 -1.41 -12.08
C THR A 139 -10.32 -2.28 -10.81
N ILE A 140 -11.24 -3.23 -10.75
CA ILE A 140 -11.35 -4.17 -9.62
C ILE A 140 -10.11 -5.05 -9.54
N ASP A 141 -9.63 -5.54 -10.67
CA ASP A 141 -8.45 -6.40 -10.72
C ASP A 141 -7.18 -5.69 -10.21
N VAL A 142 -6.89 -4.50 -10.75
CA VAL A 142 -5.70 -3.73 -10.37
C VAL A 142 -5.77 -3.24 -8.93
N MET A 143 -6.92 -2.72 -8.47
CA MET A 143 -7.01 -2.03 -7.18
C MET A 143 -7.52 -2.91 -6.05
N GLY A 144 -8.11 -4.07 -6.35
CA GLY A 144 -8.66 -5.01 -5.37
C GLY A 144 -7.94 -6.36 -5.39
N ASN A 145 -8.10 -7.10 -6.49
CA ASN A 145 -7.65 -8.50 -6.56
C ASN A 145 -6.13 -8.65 -6.52
N SER A 146 -5.38 -7.72 -7.08
CA SER A 146 -3.91 -7.79 -7.13
C SER A 146 -3.26 -7.88 -5.74
N LEU A 147 -3.94 -7.43 -4.67
CA LEU A 147 -3.49 -7.66 -3.29
C LEU A 147 -3.32 -9.15 -3.00
N VAL A 148 -4.29 -9.96 -3.41
CA VAL A 148 -4.26 -11.42 -3.20
C VAL A 148 -3.13 -12.04 -4.02
N TYR A 149 -3.00 -11.67 -5.29
CA TYR A 149 -2.00 -12.24 -6.19
C TYR A 149 -0.57 -11.99 -5.69
N TRP A 150 -0.24 -10.75 -5.33
CA TRP A 150 1.07 -10.41 -4.77
C TRP A 150 1.35 -11.13 -3.45
N THR A 151 0.33 -11.24 -2.59
CA THR A 151 0.45 -11.96 -1.31
C THR A 151 0.73 -13.44 -1.52
N GLN A 152 0.00 -14.09 -2.44
CA GLN A 152 0.19 -15.49 -2.80
C GLN A 152 1.58 -15.75 -3.38
N ASP A 153 2.00 -14.94 -4.34
CA ASP A 153 3.30 -15.12 -4.99
C ASP A 153 4.46 -14.98 -4.00
N LEU A 154 4.41 -14.00 -3.09
CA LEU A 154 5.41 -13.86 -2.04
C LEU A 154 5.37 -15.02 -1.04
N PHE A 155 4.18 -15.47 -0.67
CA PHE A 155 4.01 -16.56 0.29
C PHE A 155 4.54 -17.88 -0.28
N PHE A 156 4.11 -18.26 -1.46
CA PHE A 156 4.53 -19.53 -2.08
C PHE A 156 5.99 -19.54 -2.53
N ALA A 157 6.57 -18.37 -2.83
CA ALA A 157 8.01 -18.24 -3.06
C ALA A 157 8.85 -18.27 -1.76
N GLY A 158 8.22 -18.34 -0.57
CA GLY A 158 8.92 -18.31 0.72
C GLY A 158 9.55 -16.94 1.04
N LEU A 159 9.14 -15.88 0.36
CA LEU A 159 9.67 -14.53 0.51
C LEU A 159 8.96 -13.69 1.57
N LEU A 160 7.80 -14.12 2.05
CA LEU A 160 7.08 -13.43 3.11
C LEU A 160 7.66 -13.84 4.47
N ALA A 161 8.06 -12.86 5.28
CA ALA A 161 8.64 -13.11 6.59
C ALA A 161 7.58 -13.63 7.58
N PRO A 162 7.90 -14.57 8.46
CA PRO A 162 7.04 -14.89 9.59
C PRO A 162 6.81 -13.63 10.45
N GLY A 163 5.55 -13.31 10.71
CA GLY A 163 5.19 -12.09 11.42
C GLY A 163 5.19 -10.83 10.55
N ALA A 164 5.14 -10.97 9.23
CA ALA A 164 5.03 -9.85 8.30
C ALA A 164 3.75 -9.03 8.53
N ARG A 165 3.78 -7.78 8.07
CA ARG A 165 2.67 -6.84 8.08
C ARG A 165 2.27 -6.53 6.64
N ILE A 166 1.03 -6.79 6.29
CA ILE A 166 0.46 -6.46 4.99
C ILE A 166 -0.53 -5.32 5.18
N PHE A 167 -0.34 -4.25 4.44
CA PHE A 167 -1.23 -3.10 4.43
C PHE A 167 -1.77 -2.86 3.04
N ALA A 168 -3.03 -2.41 2.96
CA ALA A 168 -3.68 -2.03 1.72
C ALA A 168 -4.30 -0.65 1.86
N MET A 169 -4.04 0.26 0.91
CA MET A 169 -4.66 1.59 0.92
C MET A 169 -6.11 1.51 0.47
N THR A 170 -7.02 1.91 1.36
CA THR A 170 -8.43 2.11 1.03
C THR A 170 -8.84 3.58 1.21
N SER A 171 -10.11 3.90 1.06
CA SER A 171 -10.67 5.25 1.21
C SER A 171 -12.13 5.16 1.66
N ALA A 172 -12.70 6.23 2.19
CA ALA A 172 -14.12 6.33 2.49
C ALA A 172 -15.04 6.13 1.26
N GLY A 173 -14.47 6.11 0.07
CA GLY A 173 -15.18 5.82 -1.17
C GLY A 173 -15.72 4.38 -1.29
N ASP A 174 -15.41 3.48 -0.35
CA ASP A 174 -16.05 2.15 -0.23
C ASP A 174 -17.51 2.26 0.22
N HIS A 175 -17.88 3.31 0.97
CA HIS A 175 -19.22 3.55 1.52
C HIS A 175 -19.78 4.95 1.24
N ILE A 176 -18.92 5.96 0.93
CA ILE A 176 -19.37 7.30 0.49
C ILE A 176 -19.42 7.35 -1.04
N VAL A 177 -20.56 7.78 -1.57
CA VAL A 177 -20.75 7.89 -3.02
C VAL A 177 -20.24 9.22 -3.55
N TRP A 178 -19.41 9.15 -4.60
CA TRP A 178 -18.93 10.30 -5.37
C TRP A 178 -19.17 10.09 -6.86
N PRO A 179 -19.52 11.14 -7.63
CA PRO A 179 -19.75 11.01 -9.07
C PRO A 179 -18.58 10.37 -9.80
N ALA A 180 -18.86 9.45 -10.73
CA ALA A 180 -17.89 8.70 -11.53
C ALA A 180 -16.91 7.81 -10.75
N TYR A 181 -17.09 7.65 -9.45
CA TYR A 181 -16.18 6.88 -8.58
C TYR A 181 -16.59 5.42 -8.39
N GLY A 182 -17.72 4.99 -8.93
CA GLY A 182 -18.35 3.69 -8.63
C GLY A 182 -17.45 2.47 -8.86
N ALA A 183 -16.61 2.46 -9.91
CA ALA A 183 -15.68 1.36 -10.15
C ALA A 183 -14.57 1.29 -9.09
N VAL A 184 -14.05 2.44 -8.68
CA VAL A 184 -13.03 2.53 -7.63
C VAL A 184 -13.63 2.16 -6.27
N SER A 185 -14.86 2.62 -5.99
CA SER A 185 -15.63 2.23 -4.80
C SER A 185 -15.77 0.71 -4.69
N ALA A 186 -16.22 0.06 -5.77
CA ALA A 186 -16.33 -1.39 -5.82
C ALA A 186 -14.97 -2.09 -5.58
N ALA A 187 -13.90 -1.58 -6.19
CA ALA A 187 -12.56 -2.13 -6.00
C ALA A 187 -12.08 -2.00 -4.54
N LYS A 188 -12.41 -0.90 -3.84
CA LYS A 188 -12.06 -0.73 -2.42
C LYS A 188 -12.88 -1.65 -1.51
N ALA A 189 -14.16 -1.85 -1.79
CA ALA A 189 -14.98 -2.84 -1.07
C ALA A 189 -14.41 -4.27 -1.25
N VAL A 190 -14.01 -4.64 -2.48
CA VAL A 190 -13.33 -5.92 -2.75
C VAL A 190 -12.00 -6.02 -2.00
N LEU A 191 -11.18 -4.97 -2.02
CA LEU A 191 -9.91 -4.91 -1.30
C LEU A 191 -10.10 -5.19 0.20
N GLU A 192 -11.07 -4.56 0.83
CA GLU A 192 -11.37 -4.73 2.26
C GLU A 192 -11.91 -6.13 2.59
N ALA A 193 -12.69 -6.72 1.67
CA ALA A 193 -13.10 -8.12 1.80
C ALA A 193 -11.87 -9.06 1.75
N HIS A 194 -10.95 -8.83 0.83
CA HIS A 194 -9.69 -9.59 0.75
C HIS A 194 -8.81 -9.41 1.99
N VAL A 195 -8.72 -8.20 2.54
CA VAL A 195 -7.99 -7.95 3.80
C VAL A 195 -8.50 -8.85 4.92
N ARG A 196 -9.81 -8.96 5.10
CA ARG A 196 -10.40 -9.83 6.14
C ARG A 196 -10.10 -11.31 5.91
N GLN A 197 -10.22 -11.78 4.67
CA GLN A 197 -9.95 -13.17 4.33
C GLN A 197 -8.47 -13.52 4.50
N LEU A 198 -7.56 -12.68 3.97
CA LEU A 198 -6.12 -12.87 4.12
C LEU A 198 -5.67 -12.83 5.58
N ALA A 199 -6.28 -11.98 6.41
CA ALA A 199 -5.98 -11.91 7.85
C ALA A 199 -6.24 -13.24 8.55
N VAL A 200 -7.32 -13.95 8.19
CA VAL A 200 -7.67 -15.26 8.78
C VAL A 200 -6.75 -16.36 8.23
N GLU A 201 -6.55 -16.40 6.91
CA GLU A 201 -5.75 -17.46 6.27
C GLU A 201 -4.27 -17.40 6.62
N LEU A 202 -3.73 -16.19 6.83
CA LEU A 202 -2.32 -15.99 7.15
C LEU A 202 -2.03 -15.93 8.67
N ALA A 203 -3.04 -15.97 9.53
CA ALA A 203 -2.89 -15.99 10.98
C ALA A 203 -1.98 -17.12 11.51
N PRO A 204 -2.04 -18.38 10.99
CA PRO A 204 -1.13 -19.45 11.41
C PRO A 204 0.35 -19.13 11.15
N HIS A 205 0.63 -18.25 10.19
CA HIS A 205 1.98 -17.76 9.84
C HIS A 205 2.37 -16.50 10.60
N ARG A 206 1.52 -16.02 11.52
CA ARG A 206 1.68 -14.80 12.31
C ARG A 206 1.74 -13.52 11.45
N VAL A 207 1.21 -13.56 10.24
CA VAL A 207 1.10 -12.41 9.36
C VAL A 207 -0.17 -11.65 9.69
N SER A 208 -0.08 -10.34 9.87
CA SER A 208 -1.26 -9.48 10.02
C SER A 208 -1.55 -8.72 8.72
N VAL A 209 -2.84 -8.54 8.43
CA VAL A 209 -3.31 -7.86 7.22
C VAL A 209 -4.34 -6.82 7.60
N ASN A 210 -4.11 -5.56 7.24
CA ASN A 210 -5.03 -4.45 7.52
C ASN A 210 -5.16 -3.51 6.32
N ALA A 211 -6.31 -2.86 6.21
CA ALA A 211 -6.49 -1.72 5.33
C ALA A 211 -6.23 -0.41 6.08
N LEU A 212 -5.58 0.56 5.43
CA LEU A 212 -5.43 1.92 5.92
C LEU A 212 -6.37 2.81 5.12
N ARG A 213 -7.39 3.38 5.77
CA ARG A 213 -8.32 4.32 5.18
C ARG A 213 -7.80 5.72 5.41
N ALA A 214 -7.22 6.31 4.37
CA ALA A 214 -6.78 7.69 4.39
C ALA A 214 -7.96 8.64 4.19
N GLY A 215 -7.93 9.79 4.84
CA GLY A 215 -8.79 10.92 4.52
C GLY A 215 -8.44 11.54 3.16
N VAL A 216 -9.23 12.52 2.72
CA VAL A 216 -8.98 13.25 1.49
C VAL A 216 -7.59 13.88 1.56
N THR A 217 -6.76 13.53 0.60
CA THR A 217 -5.33 13.87 0.56
C THR A 217 -4.97 14.35 -0.84
N ASP A 218 -4.35 15.52 -0.95
CA ASP A 218 -3.88 16.05 -2.24
C ASP A 218 -2.77 15.17 -2.81
N THR A 219 -3.15 14.26 -3.70
CA THR A 219 -2.26 13.31 -4.37
C THR A 219 -2.50 13.35 -5.88
N PRO A 220 -1.55 12.86 -6.70
CA PRO A 220 -1.78 12.70 -8.13
C PRO A 220 -3.01 11.85 -8.47
N ALA A 221 -3.39 10.92 -7.62
CA ALA A 221 -4.60 10.10 -7.79
C ALA A 221 -5.87 10.93 -7.53
N LEU A 222 -5.91 11.71 -6.45
CA LEU A 222 -7.05 12.59 -6.14
C LEU A 222 -7.32 13.60 -7.27
N ARG A 223 -6.26 14.22 -7.80
CA ARG A 223 -6.37 15.24 -8.86
C ARG A 223 -6.99 14.74 -10.16
N LYS A 224 -7.10 13.42 -10.35
CA LYS A 224 -7.80 12.80 -11.49
C LYS A 224 -9.29 12.62 -11.26
N ILE A 225 -9.77 12.73 -10.03
CA ILE A 225 -11.19 12.53 -9.69
C ILE A 225 -11.98 13.76 -10.17
N PRO A 226 -13.04 13.59 -10.99
CA PRO A 226 -13.91 14.69 -11.35
C PRO A 226 -14.51 15.38 -10.11
N GLY A 227 -14.40 16.71 -10.04
CA GLY A 227 -14.89 17.47 -8.88
C GLY A 227 -13.98 17.38 -7.64
N ASN A 228 -12.71 17.01 -7.79
CA ASN A 228 -11.77 16.92 -6.66
C ASN A 228 -11.58 18.25 -5.91
N GLU A 229 -11.65 19.40 -6.58
CA GLU A 229 -11.55 20.71 -5.94
C GLU A 229 -12.70 20.93 -4.93
N GLN A 230 -13.94 20.63 -5.34
CA GLN A 230 -15.11 20.70 -4.48
C GLN A 230 -15.02 19.72 -3.30
N MET A 231 -14.45 18.53 -3.54
CA MET A 231 -14.19 17.54 -2.48
C MET A 231 -13.21 18.11 -1.45
N ILE A 232 -12.10 18.70 -1.89
CA ILE A 232 -11.09 19.34 -1.05
C ILE A 232 -11.71 20.46 -0.23
N GLU A 233 -12.42 21.41 -0.86
CA GLU A 233 -13.08 22.53 -0.18
C GLU A 233 -14.06 22.04 0.89
N ARG A 234 -14.91 21.07 0.53
CA ARG A 234 -15.88 20.49 1.47
C ARG A 234 -15.19 19.87 2.68
N VAL A 235 -14.17 19.07 2.44
CA VAL A 235 -13.46 18.41 3.54
C VAL A 235 -12.73 19.44 4.41
N GLN A 236 -12.03 20.40 3.83
CA GLN A 236 -11.37 21.47 4.61
C GLN A 236 -12.33 22.24 5.51
N ALA A 237 -13.56 22.49 5.04
CA ALA A 237 -14.57 23.19 5.82
C ALA A 237 -15.14 22.35 6.98
N MET A 238 -15.17 21.01 6.85
CA MET A 238 -15.83 20.11 7.78
C MET A 238 -14.85 19.30 8.65
N HIS A 239 -13.58 19.25 8.29
CA HIS A 239 -12.59 18.38 8.93
C HIS A 239 -12.36 18.79 10.38
N PRO A 240 -12.46 17.86 11.35
CA PRO A 240 -12.30 18.18 12.79
C PRO A 240 -10.98 18.86 13.14
N ALA A 241 -9.88 18.47 12.46
CA ALA A 241 -8.56 19.05 12.65
C ALA A 241 -8.28 20.30 11.80
N GLY A 242 -9.25 20.80 10.99
CA GLY A 242 -9.10 21.98 10.16
C GLY A 242 -8.07 21.86 9.02
N ARG A 243 -7.69 20.65 8.65
CA ARG A 243 -6.75 20.40 7.54
C ARG A 243 -7.00 19.05 6.87
N LEU A 244 -6.57 18.91 5.65
CA LEU A 244 -6.57 17.61 4.96
C LEU A 244 -5.54 16.64 5.60
N THR A 245 -5.80 15.35 5.42
CA THR A 245 -4.81 14.31 5.63
C THR A 245 -3.62 14.51 4.68
N THR A 246 -2.42 14.21 5.14
CA THR A 246 -1.21 14.25 4.33
C THR A 246 -0.64 12.86 4.12
N PRO A 247 0.17 12.62 3.05
CA PRO A 247 0.88 11.37 2.90
C PRO A 247 1.79 11.03 4.09
N ALA A 248 2.32 12.05 4.78
CA ALA A 248 3.15 11.87 5.96
C ALA A 248 2.36 11.33 7.17
N ASP A 249 1.09 11.72 7.34
CA ASP A 249 0.23 11.18 8.41
C ASP A 249 0.02 9.67 8.23
N VAL A 250 -0.26 9.25 6.99
CA VAL A 250 -0.44 7.83 6.65
C VAL A 250 0.87 7.04 6.81
N ALA A 251 1.98 7.60 6.36
CA ALA A 251 3.29 6.96 6.48
C ALA A 251 3.71 6.79 7.95
N GLY A 252 3.44 7.79 8.80
CA GLY A 252 3.67 7.70 10.24
C GLY A 252 2.84 6.61 10.90
N ALA A 253 1.54 6.52 10.57
CA ALA A 253 0.65 5.48 11.08
C ALA A 253 1.12 4.08 10.63
N LEU A 254 1.50 3.92 9.35
CA LEU A 254 2.01 2.65 8.84
C LEU A 254 3.26 2.20 9.61
N VAL A 255 4.23 3.08 9.82
CA VAL A 255 5.45 2.76 10.58
C VAL A 255 5.11 2.38 12.03
N ALA A 256 4.20 3.09 12.69
CA ALA A 256 3.75 2.75 14.03
C ALA A 256 3.10 1.35 14.09
N LEU A 257 2.30 0.99 13.09
CA LEU A 257 1.66 -0.33 12.97
C LEU A 257 2.65 -1.45 12.61
N CYS A 258 3.87 -1.14 12.20
CA CYS A 258 4.94 -2.11 12.00
C CYS A 258 5.64 -2.51 13.32
N ALA A 259 5.37 -1.82 14.45
CA ALA A 259 5.93 -2.15 15.75
C ALA A 259 5.40 -3.51 16.25
N ASP A 260 6.23 -4.19 17.08
CA ASP A 260 5.88 -5.50 17.65
C ASP A 260 4.59 -5.44 18.49
N GLY A 261 4.34 -4.33 19.18
CA GLY A 261 3.12 -4.10 19.96
C GLY A 261 1.83 -4.08 19.15
N ALA A 262 1.92 -3.84 17.83
CA ALA A 262 0.77 -3.86 16.93
C ALA A 262 0.54 -5.24 16.27
N ALA A 263 1.29 -6.29 16.68
CA ALA A 263 1.23 -7.62 16.05
C ALA A 263 -0.17 -8.26 16.08
N TRP A 264 -0.99 -7.89 17.06
CA TRP A 264 -2.35 -8.42 17.24
C TRP A 264 -3.43 -7.63 16.51
N VAL A 265 -3.06 -6.55 15.80
CA VAL A 265 -3.97 -5.78 14.96
C VAL A 265 -4.03 -6.41 13.57
N SER A 266 -5.14 -7.10 13.25
CA SER A 266 -5.32 -7.80 11.97
C SER A 266 -6.79 -7.85 11.57
N GLY A 267 -7.07 -7.78 10.26
CA GLY A 267 -8.41 -7.86 9.69
C GLY A 267 -9.21 -6.55 9.75
N ASN A 268 -8.56 -5.43 10.04
CA ASN A 268 -9.25 -4.16 10.27
C ASN A 268 -9.13 -3.20 9.08
N VAL A 269 -10.10 -2.30 9.01
CA VAL A 269 -9.98 -1.02 8.29
C VAL A 269 -9.65 0.05 9.32
N ILE A 270 -8.44 0.58 9.25
CA ILE A 270 -7.91 1.55 10.23
C ILE A 270 -7.99 2.94 9.62
N GLY A 271 -8.79 3.84 10.20
CA GLY A 271 -8.86 5.24 9.79
C GLY A 271 -7.56 5.99 10.11
N VAL A 272 -6.99 6.65 9.11
CA VAL A 272 -5.87 7.58 9.23
C VAL A 272 -6.30 8.87 8.55
N ASP A 273 -7.31 9.49 9.09
CA ASP A 273 -8.10 10.55 8.49
C ASP A 273 -8.40 11.72 9.46
N GLY A 274 -7.83 11.68 10.68
CA GLY A 274 -8.06 12.71 11.68
C GLY A 274 -9.52 12.85 12.12
N GLY A 275 -10.35 11.81 11.93
CA GLY A 275 -11.77 11.80 12.23
C GLY A 275 -12.66 12.34 11.11
N GLU A 276 -12.14 12.51 9.89
CA GLU A 276 -12.88 12.99 8.73
C GLU A 276 -14.13 12.15 8.47
N ASP A 277 -13.98 10.82 8.44
CA ASP A 277 -15.03 9.88 8.07
C ASP A 277 -16.19 9.81 9.08
N ILE A 278 -15.93 10.10 10.35
CA ILE A 278 -16.94 10.08 11.43
C ILE A 278 -17.48 11.48 11.76
N ALA A 279 -16.93 12.54 11.18
CA ALA A 279 -17.41 13.89 11.37
C ALA A 279 -18.73 14.05 10.63
N GLY A 280 -19.84 13.89 11.32
CA GLY A 280 -21.16 14.30 10.83
C GLY A 280 -21.11 15.79 10.47
N GLY A 281 -21.70 16.18 9.33
CA GLY A 281 -21.68 17.57 8.88
C GLY A 281 -22.11 18.53 9.99
N ARG A 282 -21.28 19.57 10.19
CA ARG A 282 -21.63 20.73 11.02
C ARG A 282 -22.46 21.71 10.21
#